data_8bcb4350a85b53b44416dba47a0c89fb
#
_entry.id   8bcb4350a85b53b44416dba47a0c89fb
#
_cell.length_a   1.000
_cell.length_b   1.000
_cell.length_c   1.000
_cell.angle_alpha   90.00
_cell.angle_beta   90.00
_cell.angle_gamma   90.00
#
_symmetry.space_group_name_H-M   'P 1'
#
loop_
_entity.id
_entity.type
_entity.pdbx_description
1 polymer ?
#
loop_
_entity_poly.entity_id
_entity_poly.type
_entity_poly.pdbx_seq_one_letter_code
_entity_poly.pdbx_strand_id
1 'polypeptide(L)'
;LQSEKLGSLNDRQREVLRDMQSSGKRLQQFIQDFLTYSALETGGLKMQFAAGNINECLSDVCRLWSTRFQEKGLALYFLANDKLPVFPFDSPKLERVISNLLENSFKFVPRGGTVWLHAEPHMWERRAAAQPASAGERRRQDTSQPNAVKVSVSDTGPGIPAEYQQEVFDDFFRLPGTESHEGMGLGLAIVRRLVQGMGGKIWVESDPGAGCKFSFLIPFKPVPSAAGKGKTR
;
A
#
# COMPACT_ATOMS: atom_id res chain seq x y z
N LEU A 1 11.98 30.64 11.29
CA LEU A 1 11.59 31.73 10.36
C LEU A 1 10.07 31.86 10.25
N GLN A 2 9.30 30.77 10.04
CA GLN A 2 7.83 30.83 9.92
C GLN A 2 7.11 31.28 11.20
N SER A 3 7.71 31.13 12.37
CA SER A 3 7.15 31.62 13.64
C SER A 3 7.32 33.14 13.82
N GLU A 4 7.87 33.84 12.84
CA GLU A 4 8.13 35.28 12.82
C GLU A 4 8.89 35.84 14.05
N LYS A 5 9.55 34.97 14.82
CA LYS A 5 10.36 35.37 16.00
C LYS A 5 11.55 36.25 15.65
N LEU A 6 11.94 36.33 14.37
CA LEU A 6 13.06 37.11 13.85
C LEU A 6 12.62 38.31 13.02
N GLY A 7 11.33 38.67 13.10
CA GLY A 7 10.72 39.76 12.36
C GLY A 7 9.60 39.31 11.42
N SER A 8 8.72 40.27 11.04
CA SER A 8 7.61 39.99 10.12
C SER A 8 8.12 39.66 8.70
N LEU A 9 7.52 38.66 8.08
CA LEU A 9 7.81 38.29 6.70
C LEU A 9 6.83 38.98 5.74
N ASN A 10 7.33 39.40 4.57
CA ASN A 10 6.45 39.79 3.49
C ASN A 10 5.84 38.57 2.77
N ASP A 11 4.81 38.79 1.94
CA ASP A 11 4.06 37.71 1.30
C ASP A 11 4.95 36.82 0.40
N ARG A 12 5.87 37.44 -0.34
CA ARG A 12 6.83 36.70 -1.19
C ARG A 12 7.78 35.84 -0.37
N GLN A 13 8.24 36.31 0.77
CA GLN A 13 9.07 35.53 1.69
C GLN A 13 8.30 34.36 2.31
N ARG A 14 7.02 34.57 2.65
CA ARG A 14 6.15 33.47 3.14
C ARG A 14 5.93 32.42 2.07
N GLU A 15 5.75 32.81 0.82
CA GLU A 15 5.61 31.91 -0.33
C GLU A 15 6.87 31.07 -0.53
N VAL A 16 8.03 31.70 -0.63
CA VAL A 16 9.32 31.01 -0.79
C VAL A 16 9.59 30.04 0.36
N LEU A 17 9.29 30.43 1.61
CA LEU A 17 9.46 29.53 2.76
C LEU A 17 8.52 28.33 2.72
N ARG A 18 7.27 28.50 2.24
CA ARG A 18 6.35 27.38 2.01
C ARG A 18 6.89 26.42 0.96
N ASP A 19 7.42 26.93 -0.15
CA ASP A 19 8.00 26.13 -1.22
C ASP A 19 9.25 25.37 -0.77
N MET A 20 10.11 26.03 0.01
CA MET A 20 11.28 25.38 0.62
C MET A 20 10.86 24.27 1.59
N GLN A 21 9.83 24.50 2.42
CA GLN A 21 9.33 23.50 3.35
C GLN A 21 8.68 22.32 2.63
N SER A 22 7.91 22.59 1.58
CA SER A 22 7.34 21.56 0.70
C SER A 22 8.44 20.71 0.06
N SER A 23 9.47 21.36 -0.49
CA SER A 23 10.61 20.68 -1.10
C SER A 23 11.41 19.85 -0.09
N GLY A 24 11.60 20.37 1.13
CA GLY A 24 12.24 19.62 2.22
C GLY A 24 11.45 18.37 2.62
N LYS A 25 10.12 18.48 2.75
CA LYS A 25 9.26 17.32 3.02
C LYS A 25 9.31 16.29 1.91
N ARG A 26 9.32 16.72 0.65
CA ARG A 26 9.47 15.81 -0.52
C ARG A 26 10.79 15.05 -0.49
N LEU A 27 11.89 15.74 -0.21
CA LEU A 27 13.21 15.12 -0.09
C LEU A 27 13.25 14.11 1.07
N GLN A 28 12.68 14.46 2.21
CA GLN A 28 12.59 13.55 3.35
C GLN A 28 11.80 12.29 3.02
N GLN A 29 10.63 12.43 2.36
CA GLN A 29 9.81 11.29 1.92
C GLN A 29 10.59 10.43 0.93
N PHE A 30 11.27 11.05 -0.04
CA PHE A 30 12.12 10.34 -0.99
C PHE A 30 13.20 9.50 -0.31
N ILE A 31 13.94 10.08 0.64
CA ILE A 31 14.98 9.36 1.38
C ILE A 31 14.37 8.17 2.14
N GLN A 32 13.24 8.35 2.79
CA GLN A 32 12.52 7.29 3.51
C GLN A 32 12.08 6.15 2.56
N ASP A 33 11.54 6.49 1.40
CA ASP A 33 11.11 5.50 0.42
C ASP A 33 12.29 4.75 -0.18
N PHE A 34 13.37 5.46 -0.52
CA PHE A 34 14.60 4.87 -1.04
C PHE A 34 15.27 3.94 -0.02
N LEU A 35 15.37 4.33 1.25
CA LEU A 35 15.92 3.49 2.31
C LEU A 35 15.07 2.23 2.52
N THR A 36 13.75 2.37 2.49
CA THR A 36 12.84 1.21 2.58
C THR A 36 12.98 0.29 1.39
N TYR A 37 13.03 0.85 0.19
CA TYR A 37 13.25 0.11 -1.05
C TYR A 37 14.57 -0.65 -1.00
N SER A 38 15.66 0.01 -0.65
CA SER A 38 16.99 -0.59 -0.54
C SER A 38 17.03 -1.73 0.51
N ALA A 39 16.37 -1.53 1.67
CA ALA A 39 16.28 -2.57 2.68
C ALA A 39 15.44 -3.79 2.22
N LEU A 40 14.42 -3.57 1.40
CA LEU A 40 13.61 -4.64 0.80
C LEU A 40 14.40 -5.41 -0.27
N GLU A 41 15.18 -4.73 -1.11
CA GLU A 41 16.03 -5.33 -2.14
C GLU A 41 17.13 -6.22 -1.54
N THR A 42 17.79 -5.74 -0.49
CA THR A 42 18.88 -6.48 0.16
C THR A 42 18.41 -7.59 1.10
N GLY A 43 17.08 -7.82 1.21
CA GLY A 43 16.51 -8.80 2.15
C GLY A 43 16.68 -8.40 3.63
N GLY A 44 17.11 -7.16 3.91
CA GLY A 44 17.35 -6.64 5.26
C GLY A 44 16.05 -6.35 6.05
N LEU A 45 14.92 -6.28 5.38
CA LEU A 45 13.64 -6.00 6.02
C LEU A 45 12.98 -7.27 6.55
N LYS A 46 13.21 -7.59 7.82
CA LYS A 46 12.54 -8.72 8.48
C LYS A 46 11.07 -8.39 8.74
N MET A 47 10.17 -9.36 8.47
CA MET A 47 8.76 -9.28 8.84
C MET A 47 8.58 -9.63 10.33
N GLN A 48 7.78 -8.81 11.02
CA GLN A 48 7.45 -9.00 12.44
C GLN A 48 5.97 -9.34 12.57
N PHE A 49 5.66 -10.64 12.51
CA PHE A 49 4.28 -11.12 12.60
C PHE A 49 3.83 -11.15 14.06
N ALA A 50 2.73 -10.46 14.36
CA ALA A 50 2.04 -10.51 15.63
C ALA A 50 0.53 -10.69 15.40
N ALA A 51 -0.13 -11.45 16.27
CA ALA A 51 -1.57 -11.60 16.21
C ALA A 51 -2.26 -10.24 16.42
N GLY A 52 -3.19 -9.90 15.55
CA GLY A 52 -3.88 -8.62 15.58
C GLY A 52 -5.23 -8.65 14.87
N ASN A 53 -6.02 -7.62 15.13
CA ASN A 53 -7.28 -7.36 14.45
C ASN A 53 -7.02 -6.40 13.27
N ILE A 54 -7.20 -6.88 12.06
CA ILE A 54 -6.92 -6.06 10.88
C ILE A 54 -7.87 -4.86 10.76
N ASN A 55 -9.12 -4.97 11.22
CA ASN A 55 -10.05 -3.84 11.19
C ASN A 55 -9.55 -2.66 12.04
N GLU A 56 -8.94 -2.93 13.20
CA GLU A 56 -8.35 -1.88 14.04
C GLU A 56 -7.20 -1.17 13.31
N CYS A 57 -6.28 -1.92 12.73
CA CYS A 57 -5.18 -1.36 11.94
C CYS A 57 -5.67 -0.48 10.78
N LEU A 58 -6.67 -0.96 10.01
CA LEU A 58 -7.23 -0.22 8.88
C LEU A 58 -8.00 1.03 9.34
N SER A 59 -8.75 0.94 10.45
CA SER A 59 -9.46 2.06 11.05
C SER A 59 -8.52 3.16 11.51
N ASP A 60 -7.39 2.80 12.15
CA ASP A 60 -6.39 3.75 12.61
C ASP A 60 -5.75 4.51 11.45
N VAL A 61 -5.40 3.82 10.38
CA VAL A 61 -4.87 4.47 9.16
C VAL A 61 -5.92 5.39 8.54
N CYS A 62 -7.17 4.97 8.42
CA CYS A 62 -8.25 5.83 7.91
C CYS A 62 -8.41 7.09 8.75
N ARG A 63 -8.34 6.98 10.07
CA ARG A 63 -8.43 8.14 10.97
C ARG A 63 -7.28 9.13 10.75
N LEU A 64 -6.06 8.65 10.53
CA LEU A 64 -4.91 9.50 10.23
C LEU A 64 -5.05 10.26 8.90
N TRP A 65 -5.71 9.64 7.92
CA TRP A 65 -5.90 10.24 6.60
C TRP A 65 -7.17 11.11 6.49
N SER A 66 -8.15 10.94 7.36
CA SER A 66 -9.48 11.57 7.27
C SER A 66 -9.44 13.09 7.12
N THR A 67 -8.66 13.77 7.96
CA THR A 67 -8.54 15.24 7.94
C THR A 67 -7.97 15.72 6.60
N ARG A 68 -6.89 15.09 6.10
CA ARG A 68 -6.28 15.47 4.83
C ARG A 68 -7.23 15.27 3.64
N PHE A 69 -8.00 14.17 3.64
CA PHE A 69 -9.00 13.90 2.61
C PHE A 69 -10.12 14.94 2.65
N GLN A 70 -10.62 15.27 3.84
CA GLN A 70 -11.64 16.30 4.03
C GLN A 70 -11.14 17.68 3.56
N GLU A 71 -9.92 18.09 3.90
CA GLU A 71 -9.32 19.36 3.46
C GLU A 71 -9.19 19.44 1.92
N LYS A 72 -8.89 18.33 1.26
CA LYS A 72 -8.89 18.24 -0.21
C LYS A 72 -10.30 18.17 -0.79
N GLY A 73 -11.37 17.98 0.03
CA GLY A 73 -12.74 17.78 -0.43
C GLY A 73 -12.98 16.38 -1.03
N LEU A 74 -12.32 15.38 -0.50
CA LEU A 74 -12.51 13.97 -0.83
C LEU A 74 -13.27 13.26 0.28
N ALA A 75 -14.13 12.30 -0.08
CA ALA A 75 -14.75 11.39 0.89
C ALA A 75 -13.88 10.13 1.07
N LEU A 76 -13.63 9.74 2.32
CA LEU A 76 -12.93 8.49 2.66
C LEU A 76 -13.85 7.63 3.54
N TYR A 77 -14.13 6.41 3.09
CA TYR A 77 -14.95 5.45 3.82
C TYR A 77 -14.16 4.19 4.14
N PHE A 78 -14.29 3.72 5.38
CA PHE A 78 -13.83 2.41 5.80
C PHE A 78 -15.01 1.49 6.07
N LEU A 79 -15.02 0.33 5.43
CA LEU A 79 -16.03 -0.69 5.57
C LEU A 79 -15.44 -1.87 6.37
N ALA A 80 -15.64 -1.85 7.69
CA ALA A 80 -15.21 -2.93 8.57
C ALA A 80 -16.01 -4.22 8.30
N ASN A 81 -15.39 -5.37 8.57
CA ASN A 81 -16.02 -6.67 8.43
C ASN A 81 -15.76 -7.53 9.68
N ASP A 82 -16.79 -7.69 10.51
CA ASP A 82 -16.71 -8.41 11.78
C ASP A 82 -16.46 -9.93 11.64
N LYS A 83 -16.53 -10.46 10.41
CA LYS A 83 -16.25 -11.88 10.13
C LYS A 83 -14.75 -12.17 9.97
N LEU A 84 -13.90 -11.15 10.03
CA LEU A 84 -12.45 -11.33 9.92
C LEU A 84 -11.89 -11.84 11.26
N PRO A 85 -11.13 -12.95 11.25
CA PRO A 85 -10.52 -13.47 12.48
C PRO A 85 -9.32 -12.60 12.90
N VAL A 86 -8.91 -12.75 14.14
CA VAL A 86 -7.57 -12.32 14.58
C VAL A 86 -6.55 -13.29 13.97
N PHE A 87 -5.51 -12.74 13.33
CA PHE A 87 -4.46 -13.53 12.68
C PHE A 87 -3.11 -12.79 12.73
N PRO A 88 -1.98 -13.50 12.55
CA PRO A 88 -0.68 -12.87 12.57
C PRO A 88 -0.39 -12.11 11.27
N PHE A 89 -0.07 -10.81 11.41
CA PHE A 89 0.42 -9.94 10.33
C PHE A 89 1.40 -8.90 10.89
N ASP A 90 2.13 -8.21 10.02
CA ASP A 90 3.04 -7.12 10.40
C ASP A 90 2.29 -5.78 10.30
N SER A 91 1.77 -5.29 11.45
CA SER A 91 0.93 -4.07 11.49
C SER A 91 1.65 -2.85 10.93
N PRO A 92 2.89 -2.49 11.33
CA PRO A 92 3.57 -1.32 10.77
C PRO A 92 3.77 -1.37 9.25
N LYS A 93 4.02 -2.56 8.71
CA LYS A 93 4.17 -2.72 7.26
C LYS A 93 2.83 -2.69 6.52
N LEU A 94 1.78 -3.24 7.12
CA LEU A 94 0.42 -3.12 6.60
C LEU A 94 -0.04 -1.66 6.59
N GLU A 95 0.17 -0.92 7.67
CA GLU A 95 -0.12 0.52 7.74
C GLU A 95 0.59 1.29 6.61
N ARG A 96 1.85 0.94 6.32
CA ARG A 96 2.59 1.55 5.21
C ARG A 96 2.01 1.18 3.85
N VAL A 97 1.58 -0.08 3.65
CA VAL A 97 0.88 -0.51 2.43
C VAL A 97 -0.38 0.34 2.20
N ILE A 98 -1.24 0.43 3.22
CA ILE A 98 -2.50 1.19 3.12
C ILE A 98 -2.21 2.67 2.92
N SER A 99 -1.27 3.26 3.67
CA SER A 99 -0.91 4.68 3.52
C SER A 99 -0.41 5.01 2.11
N ASN A 100 0.40 4.16 1.48
CA ASN A 100 0.84 4.36 0.11
C ASN A 100 -0.32 4.30 -0.90
N LEU A 101 -1.27 3.37 -0.71
CA LEU A 101 -2.44 3.28 -1.57
C LEU A 101 -3.37 4.48 -1.39
N LEU A 102 -3.63 4.91 -0.14
CA LEU A 102 -4.41 6.11 0.15
C LEU A 102 -3.71 7.39 -0.36
N GLU A 103 -2.39 7.45 -0.29
CA GLU A 103 -1.63 8.57 -0.84
C GLU A 103 -1.78 8.67 -2.37
N ASN A 104 -1.79 7.55 -3.08
CA ASN A 104 -2.06 7.53 -4.51
C ASN A 104 -3.47 8.03 -4.79
N SER A 105 -4.49 7.52 -4.12
CA SER A 105 -5.86 8.03 -4.26
C SER A 105 -5.95 9.51 -3.90
N PHE A 106 -5.28 9.96 -2.84
CA PHE A 106 -5.21 11.38 -2.49
C PHE A 106 -4.57 12.24 -3.58
N LYS A 107 -3.55 11.75 -4.28
CA LYS A 107 -2.88 12.49 -5.38
C LYS A 107 -3.76 12.60 -6.62
N PHE A 108 -4.36 11.51 -7.05
CA PHE A 108 -4.96 11.39 -8.37
C PHE A 108 -6.49 11.60 -8.40
N VAL A 109 -7.19 11.35 -7.30
CA VAL A 109 -8.64 11.58 -7.24
C VAL A 109 -8.95 13.08 -7.26
N PRO A 110 -9.81 13.57 -8.16
CA PRO A 110 -10.20 14.98 -8.20
C PRO A 110 -11.07 15.36 -6.99
N ARG A 111 -11.18 16.67 -6.70
CA ARG A 111 -12.08 17.18 -5.67
C ARG A 111 -13.50 16.68 -5.89
N GLY A 112 -14.19 16.33 -4.81
CA GLY A 112 -15.54 15.75 -4.85
C GLY A 112 -15.54 14.22 -5.06
N GLY A 113 -14.36 13.62 -5.29
CA GLY A 113 -14.26 12.17 -5.45
C GLY A 113 -14.32 11.40 -4.13
N THR A 114 -14.38 10.10 -4.24
CA THR A 114 -14.58 9.18 -3.11
C THR A 114 -13.56 8.05 -3.13
N VAL A 115 -13.13 7.65 -1.93
CA VAL A 115 -12.22 6.52 -1.72
C VAL A 115 -12.82 5.59 -0.68
N TRP A 116 -12.78 4.29 -0.94
CA TRP A 116 -13.25 3.23 -0.03
C TRP A 116 -12.10 2.30 0.32
N LEU A 117 -11.97 2.02 1.61
CA LEU A 117 -11.13 0.94 2.12
C LEU A 117 -12.04 -0.16 2.64
N HIS A 118 -11.83 -1.38 2.14
CA HIS A 118 -12.63 -2.55 2.48
C HIS A 118 -11.74 -3.76 2.75
N ALA A 119 -12.13 -4.59 3.73
CA ALA A 119 -11.49 -5.87 4.01
C ALA A 119 -12.53 -6.97 4.10
N GLU A 120 -12.26 -8.12 3.49
CA GLU A 120 -13.18 -9.27 3.48
C GLU A 120 -12.42 -10.60 3.59
N PRO A 121 -13.03 -11.63 4.21
CA PRO A 121 -12.49 -12.98 4.17
C PRO A 121 -12.43 -13.48 2.72
N HIS A 122 -11.34 -14.15 2.35
CA HIS A 122 -11.14 -14.61 0.98
C HIS A 122 -10.60 -16.04 0.94
N MET A 123 -11.12 -16.84 0.00
CA MET A 123 -10.55 -18.13 -0.34
C MET A 123 -9.45 -17.94 -1.37
N TRP A 124 -8.21 -18.18 -0.97
CA TRP A 124 -7.08 -18.06 -1.86
C TRP A 124 -6.49 -19.43 -2.19
N GLU A 125 -6.74 -19.88 -3.42
CA GLU A 125 -6.09 -21.06 -3.97
C GLU A 125 -4.64 -20.70 -4.36
N ARG A 126 -3.70 -20.95 -3.43
CA ARG A 126 -2.28 -20.93 -3.79
C ARG A 126 -2.00 -22.15 -4.62
N ARG A 127 -1.81 -22.03 -5.93
CA ARG A 127 -1.16 -23.07 -6.71
C ARG A 127 0.23 -23.26 -6.10
N ALA A 128 0.43 -24.36 -5.40
CA ALA A 128 1.74 -24.75 -4.91
C ALA A 128 2.65 -24.80 -6.14
N ALA A 129 3.69 -23.96 -6.16
CA ALA A 129 4.78 -24.16 -7.10
C ALA A 129 5.23 -25.62 -6.91
N ALA A 130 5.14 -26.40 -7.98
CA ALA A 130 5.22 -27.84 -7.99
C ALA A 130 6.43 -28.34 -7.19
N GLN A 131 6.21 -28.80 -5.98
CA GLN A 131 7.03 -29.84 -5.39
C GLN A 131 6.39 -31.16 -5.80
N PRO A 132 7.16 -32.14 -6.34
CA PRO A 132 6.63 -33.45 -6.59
C PRO A 132 6.18 -34.05 -5.27
N ALA A 133 4.86 -34.19 -5.11
CA ALA A 133 4.27 -34.79 -3.93
C ALA A 133 4.71 -36.24 -3.82
N SER A 134 5.50 -36.56 -2.78
CA SER A 134 5.62 -37.92 -2.29
C SER A 134 4.21 -38.44 -1.96
N ALA A 135 3.83 -39.55 -2.59
CA ALA A 135 2.54 -40.17 -2.43
C ALA A 135 2.36 -40.64 -0.98
N GLY A 136 1.60 -39.94 -0.17
CA GLY A 136 1.31 -40.36 1.19
C GLY A 136 0.40 -39.49 2.02
N GLU A 137 0.44 -38.18 1.88
CA GLU A 137 -0.36 -37.29 2.72
C GLU A 137 -1.13 -36.23 1.92
N ARG A 138 -2.13 -36.69 1.15
CA ARG A 138 -3.22 -35.79 0.74
C ARG A 138 -4.14 -35.60 1.96
N ARG A 139 -3.72 -34.82 2.94
CA ARG A 139 -4.69 -34.14 3.81
C ARG A 139 -5.53 -33.29 2.87
N ARG A 140 -6.79 -33.71 2.65
CA ARG A 140 -7.85 -32.86 2.10
C ARG A 140 -7.93 -31.65 3.03
N GLN A 141 -7.22 -30.56 2.71
CA GLN A 141 -7.53 -29.29 3.34
C GLN A 141 -8.97 -29.01 2.95
N ASP A 142 -9.81 -28.87 3.96
CA ASP A 142 -11.20 -28.46 3.82
C ASP A 142 -11.19 -27.10 3.10
N THR A 143 -11.44 -27.12 1.78
CA THR A 143 -11.36 -25.96 0.89
C THR A 143 -12.56 -25.03 1.03
N SER A 144 -13.41 -25.23 2.06
CA SER A 144 -14.66 -24.49 2.24
C SER A 144 -14.53 -23.22 3.09
N GLN A 145 -13.40 -22.99 3.77
CA GLN A 145 -13.24 -21.85 4.67
C GLN A 145 -12.21 -20.82 4.13
N PRO A 146 -12.46 -19.52 4.32
CA PRO A 146 -11.49 -18.47 3.99
C PRO A 146 -10.15 -18.72 4.67
N ASN A 147 -9.06 -18.54 3.91
CA ASN A 147 -7.68 -18.75 4.38
C ASN A 147 -6.80 -17.49 4.24
N ALA A 148 -7.39 -16.40 3.79
CA ALA A 148 -6.76 -15.10 3.61
C ALA A 148 -7.76 -13.97 3.85
N VAL A 149 -7.23 -12.76 4.08
CA VAL A 149 -7.99 -11.53 3.94
C VAL A 149 -7.68 -10.90 2.60
N LYS A 150 -8.72 -10.41 1.92
CA LYS A 150 -8.59 -9.49 0.80
C LYS A 150 -8.85 -8.07 1.29
N VAL A 151 -7.88 -7.19 1.11
CA VAL A 151 -8.02 -5.77 1.38
C VAL A 151 -8.04 -5.03 0.05
N SER A 152 -8.97 -4.09 -0.10
CA SER A 152 -9.14 -3.29 -1.33
C SER A 152 -9.22 -1.81 -1.00
N VAL A 153 -8.48 -0.99 -1.76
CA VAL A 153 -8.62 0.47 -1.81
C VAL A 153 -9.19 0.79 -3.19
N SER A 154 -10.41 1.33 -3.21
CA SER A 154 -11.09 1.73 -4.46
C SER A 154 -11.28 3.23 -4.48
N ASP A 155 -11.16 3.84 -5.65
CA ASP A 155 -11.31 5.29 -5.82
C ASP A 155 -12.04 5.66 -7.12
N THR A 156 -12.52 6.89 -7.17
CA THR A 156 -13.17 7.51 -8.35
C THR A 156 -12.20 8.39 -9.14
N GLY A 157 -10.95 8.00 -9.21
CA GLY A 157 -9.91 8.72 -9.95
C GLY A 157 -9.98 8.55 -11.47
N PRO A 158 -8.94 8.99 -12.19
CA PRO A 158 -8.91 8.93 -13.65
C PRO A 158 -8.77 7.51 -14.22
N GLY A 159 -8.49 6.52 -13.39
CA GLY A 159 -8.20 5.17 -13.84
C GLY A 159 -6.79 4.98 -14.41
N ILE A 160 -6.47 3.73 -14.74
CA ILE A 160 -5.19 3.29 -15.28
C ILE A 160 -5.46 2.48 -16.55
N PRO A 161 -4.90 2.87 -17.70
CA PRO A 161 -5.01 2.08 -18.94
C PRO A 161 -4.52 0.64 -18.75
N ALA A 162 -5.17 -0.32 -19.41
CA ALA A 162 -4.91 -1.75 -19.24
C ALA A 162 -3.44 -2.13 -19.47
N GLU A 163 -2.79 -1.45 -20.42
CA GLU A 163 -1.39 -1.63 -20.78
C GLU A 163 -0.41 -1.35 -19.63
N TYR A 164 -0.76 -0.43 -18.70
CA TYR A 164 0.10 -0.05 -17.59
C TYR A 164 -0.24 -0.74 -16.25
N GLN A 165 -1.32 -1.52 -16.17
CA GLN A 165 -1.79 -2.11 -14.90
C GLN A 165 -0.81 -3.11 -14.28
N GLN A 166 0.09 -3.69 -15.06
CA GLN A 166 1.18 -4.50 -14.54
C GLN A 166 2.40 -3.67 -14.17
N GLU A 167 2.72 -2.68 -14.99
CA GLU A 167 3.91 -1.84 -14.86
C GLU A 167 3.82 -0.83 -13.72
N VAL A 168 2.59 -0.45 -13.27
CA VAL A 168 2.43 0.49 -12.14
C VAL A 168 3.06 0.01 -10.84
N PHE A 169 3.37 -1.27 -10.72
CA PHE A 169 4.08 -1.85 -9.57
C PHE A 169 5.60 -1.94 -9.78
N ASP A 170 6.11 -1.55 -10.94
CA ASP A 170 7.54 -1.59 -11.24
C ASP A 170 8.26 -0.40 -10.61
N ASP A 171 9.56 -0.58 -10.41
CA ASP A 171 10.40 0.41 -9.75
C ASP A 171 10.51 1.66 -10.62
N PHE A 172 10.32 2.83 -10.01
CA PHE A 172 10.39 4.14 -10.64
C PHE A 172 9.39 4.36 -11.80
N PHE A 173 8.41 3.47 -11.96
CA PHE A 173 7.40 3.63 -13.00
C PHE A 173 6.44 4.78 -12.67
N ARG A 174 6.12 5.57 -13.69
CA ARG A 174 5.12 6.65 -13.64
C ARG A 174 4.30 6.62 -14.91
N LEU A 175 3.00 6.79 -14.77
CA LEU A 175 2.10 6.88 -15.93
C LEU A 175 2.48 8.10 -16.79
N PRO A 176 2.58 7.97 -18.12
CA PRO A 176 2.75 9.11 -19.03
C PRO A 176 1.69 10.20 -18.79
N GLY A 177 2.09 11.46 -18.81
CA GLY A 177 1.20 12.60 -18.55
C GLY A 177 0.95 12.90 -17.06
N THR A 178 1.58 12.16 -16.14
CA THR A 178 1.47 12.42 -14.68
C THR A 178 2.72 13.07 -14.09
N GLU A 179 3.61 13.62 -14.94
CA GLU A 179 4.88 14.23 -14.53
C GLU A 179 4.69 15.43 -13.58
N SER A 180 3.56 16.12 -13.68
CA SER A 180 3.19 17.24 -12.79
C SER A 180 2.83 16.80 -11.36
N HIS A 181 2.50 15.52 -11.15
CA HIS A 181 2.18 15.00 -9.83
C HIS A 181 3.46 14.61 -9.08
N GLU A 182 3.46 14.84 -7.77
CA GLU A 182 4.61 14.52 -6.92
C GLU A 182 4.79 13.01 -6.72
N GLY A 183 6.04 12.53 -6.81
CA GLY A 183 6.40 11.15 -6.48
C GLY A 183 7.42 10.55 -7.44
N MET A 184 8.23 9.61 -6.94
CA MET A 184 9.32 8.97 -7.68
C MET A 184 8.97 7.61 -8.28
N GLY A 185 7.71 7.18 -8.21
CA GLY A 185 7.31 5.87 -8.71
C GLY A 185 7.75 4.69 -7.82
N LEU A 186 8.12 4.94 -6.56
CA LEU A 186 8.52 3.86 -5.63
C LEU A 186 7.36 3.35 -4.75
N GLY A 187 6.30 4.12 -4.57
CA GLY A 187 5.22 3.80 -3.63
C GLY A 187 4.58 2.43 -3.88
N LEU A 188 4.14 2.16 -5.12
CA LEU A 188 3.51 0.89 -5.49
C LEU A 188 4.51 -0.28 -5.55
N ALA A 189 5.76 -0.04 -5.92
CA ALA A 189 6.82 -1.03 -5.86
C ALA A 189 7.10 -1.49 -4.42
N ILE A 190 7.15 -0.54 -3.47
CA ILE A 190 7.25 -0.82 -2.03
C ILE A 190 6.04 -1.61 -1.56
N VAL A 191 4.82 -1.22 -1.95
CA VAL A 191 3.59 -1.95 -1.62
C VAL A 191 3.67 -3.40 -2.09
N ARG A 192 4.04 -3.65 -3.36
CA ARG A 192 4.19 -5.01 -3.91
C ARG A 192 5.17 -5.85 -3.08
N ARG A 193 6.33 -5.30 -2.75
CA ARG A 193 7.34 -6.01 -1.95
C ARG A 193 6.89 -6.29 -0.52
N LEU A 194 6.25 -5.32 0.14
CA LEU A 194 5.73 -5.51 1.50
C LEU A 194 4.63 -6.58 1.54
N VAL A 195 3.69 -6.55 0.60
CA VAL A 195 2.64 -7.56 0.48
C VAL A 195 3.24 -8.94 0.19
N GLN A 196 4.22 -9.05 -0.72
CA GLN A 196 4.93 -10.30 -0.99
C GLN A 196 5.71 -10.80 0.23
N GLY A 197 6.35 -9.90 0.98
CA GLY A 197 7.03 -10.24 2.22
C GLY A 197 6.08 -10.78 3.30
N MET A 198 4.84 -10.32 3.35
CA MET A 198 3.76 -10.91 4.16
C MET A 198 3.19 -12.20 3.59
N GLY A 199 3.73 -12.71 2.47
CA GLY A 199 3.29 -13.92 1.78
C GLY A 199 2.06 -13.72 0.91
N GLY A 200 1.69 -12.47 0.62
CA GLY A 200 0.52 -12.05 -0.13
C GLY A 200 0.74 -11.84 -1.64
N LYS A 201 -0.28 -11.32 -2.28
CA LYS A 201 -0.30 -10.90 -3.68
C LYS A 201 -1.07 -9.59 -3.80
N ILE A 202 -0.64 -8.68 -4.69
CA ILE A 202 -1.34 -7.43 -5.03
C ILE A 202 -1.64 -7.37 -6.52
N TRP A 203 -2.72 -6.70 -6.89
CA TRP A 203 -3.11 -6.37 -8.27
C TRP A 203 -3.97 -5.11 -8.29
N VAL A 204 -4.22 -4.59 -9.49
CA VAL A 204 -5.13 -3.48 -9.75
C VAL A 204 -6.17 -3.91 -10.77
N GLU A 205 -7.39 -3.42 -10.59
CA GLU A 205 -8.52 -3.48 -11.52
C GLU A 205 -8.92 -2.04 -11.79
N SER A 206 -8.89 -1.60 -13.05
CA SER A 206 -9.13 -0.20 -13.40
C SER A 206 -9.55 -0.07 -14.84
N ASP A 207 -10.43 0.90 -15.10
CA ASP A 207 -10.76 1.36 -16.43
C ASP A 207 -10.56 2.87 -16.52
N PRO A 208 -10.04 3.41 -17.64
CA PRO A 208 -9.89 4.85 -17.82
C PRO A 208 -11.21 5.60 -17.58
N GLY A 209 -11.19 6.58 -16.68
CA GLY A 209 -12.37 7.37 -16.30
C GLY A 209 -13.28 6.73 -15.25
N ALA A 210 -13.08 5.46 -14.86
CA ALA A 210 -13.93 4.74 -13.90
C ALA A 210 -13.27 4.58 -12.51
N GLY A 211 -12.03 5.06 -12.35
CA GLY A 211 -11.28 4.94 -11.12
C GLY A 211 -10.41 3.69 -11.04
N CYS A 212 -9.84 3.45 -9.85
CA CYS A 212 -8.96 2.33 -9.59
C CYS A 212 -9.45 1.51 -8.40
N LYS A 213 -9.17 0.21 -8.45
CA LYS A 213 -9.32 -0.70 -7.32
C LYS A 213 -8.03 -1.49 -7.14
N PHE A 214 -7.21 -1.08 -6.20
CA PHE A 214 -6.06 -1.85 -5.76
C PHE A 214 -6.50 -2.88 -4.74
N SER A 215 -6.20 -4.15 -4.98
CA SER A 215 -6.56 -5.25 -4.10
C SER A 215 -5.34 -6.07 -3.74
N PHE A 216 -5.23 -6.50 -2.48
CA PHE A 216 -4.17 -7.42 -2.07
C PHE A 216 -4.69 -8.47 -1.10
N LEU A 217 -3.98 -9.59 -1.04
CA LEU A 217 -4.26 -10.71 -0.14
C LEU A 217 -3.17 -10.82 0.92
N ILE A 218 -3.57 -11.12 2.16
CA ILE A 218 -2.66 -11.56 3.22
C ILE A 218 -3.19 -12.90 3.75
N PRO A 219 -2.37 -13.97 3.77
CA PRO A 219 -2.80 -15.26 4.29
C PRO A 219 -2.97 -15.20 5.82
N PHE A 220 -3.97 -15.90 6.36
CA PHE A 220 -4.18 -16.00 7.80
C PHE A 220 -3.06 -16.76 8.53
N LYS A 221 -2.29 -17.57 7.80
CA LYS A 221 -1.10 -18.25 8.34
C LYS A 221 0.13 -17.70 7.61
N PRO A 222 1.13 -17.19 8.35
CA PRO A 222 2.36 -16.72 7.73
C PRO A 222 3.00 -17.84 6.91
N VAL A 223 3.43 -17.49 5.71
CA VAL A 223 4.16 -18.40 4.86
C VAL A 223 5.64 -18.08 5.02
N PRO A 224 6.51 -19.06 5.28
CA PRO A 224 7.95 -18.83 5.30
C PRO A 224 8.37 -18.18 3.96
N SER A 225 9.00 -17.01 4.04
CA SER A 225 9.55 -16.35 2.85
C SER A 225 10.56 -17.28 2.18
N ALA A 226 10.43 -17.47 0.87
CA ALA A 226 11.41 -18.20 0.05
C ALA A 226 12.73 -17.41 -0.16
N ALA A 227 12.87 -16.23 0.46
CA ALA A 227 14.06 -15.42 0.39
C ALA A 227 15.12 -15.96 1.35
N GLY A 228 16.09 -16.73 0.83
CA GLY A 228 17.25 -17.14 1.62
C GLY A 228 17.99 -18.39 1.14
N LYS A 229 17.96 -18.71 -0.14
CA LYS A 229 19.04 -19.55 -0.70
C LYS A 229 20.13 -18.64 -1.24
N GLY A 230 20.86 -18.02 -0.32
CA GLY A 230 22.12 -17.40 -0.62
C GLY A 230 23.05 -18.47 -1.17
N LYS A 231 23.56 -18.26 -2.38
CA LYS A 231 24.67 -19.03 -2.93
C LYS A 231 25.89 -18.80 -2.02
N THR A 232 26.20 -19.81 -1.25
CA THR A 232 27.55 -19.95 -0.68
C THR A 232 28.49 -20.26 -1.84
N ARG A 233 29.40 -19.37 -2.11
CA ARG A 233 30.69 -19.61 -2.71
C ARG A 233 31.69 -18.70 -2.08
#